data_755a496510088bedb400057d2c823187
#
_entry.id   755a496510088bedb400057d2c823187
#
_cell.length_a   1.000
_cell.length_b   1.000
_cell.length_c   1.000
_cell.angle_alpha   90.00
_cell.angle_beta   90.00
_cell.angle_gamma   90.00
#
_symmetry.space_group_name_H-M   'P 1'
#
loop_
_entity.id
_entity.type
_entity.pdbx_description
1 polymer ?
#
loop_
_entity_poly.entity_id
_entity_poly.type
_entity_poly.pdbx_seq_one_letter_code
_entity_poly.pdbx_strand_id
1 'polypeptide(L)'
;TDALATSPNTAFAKLIAQVGVQRTVDMAVKLGLRSYALPGTARDYDPESNESLADFVKRQNLGSFTLGPIEVNALELSNVGATLASGGTWCPPNPIAEVIDRNGEPVSVTTETCEQAVPEGLANTLANAMSKDDTGAGTAAGAAGSVGWSLPMSGKTGTTEANRSSAFLGFTNQYAAASYIYDDSTNPSELCSLPLRQCGSG
;
A
#
# COMPACT_ATOMS: atom_id res chain seq x y z
N THR A 1 6.10 8.43 14.59
CA THR A 1 5.70 7.07 15.03
C THR A 1 4.25 7.07 15.49
N ASP A 2 3.86 7.90 16.46
CA ASP A 2 2.49 7.87 17.03
C ASP A 2 1.42 8.24 16.00
N ALA A 3 1.67 9.22 15.11
CA ALA A 3 0.75 9.56 14.04
C ALA A 3 0.56 8.42 13.01
N LEU A 4 1.58 7.61 12.75
CA LEU A 4 1.43 6.43 11.90
C LEU A 4 0.59 5.35 12.59
N ALA A 5 0.77 5.15 13.88
CA ALA A 5 0.01 4.16 14.65
C ALA A 5 -1.47 4.54 14.82
N THR A 6 -1.77 5.82 15.09
CA THR A 6 -3.13 6.30 15.40
C THR A 6 -3.87 6.88 14.18
N SER A 7 -3.18 7.02 13.05
CA SER A 7 -3.75 7.41 11.75
C SER A 7 -4.61 8.69 11.71
N PRO A 8 -4.23 9.83 12.32
CA PRO A 8 -5.03 11.05 12.30
C PRO A 8 -4.95 11.73 10.90
N ASN A 9 -6.06 11.83 10.20
CA ASN A 9 -6.16 12.45 8.87
C ASN A 9 -5.53 13.85 8.80
N THR A 10 -5.75 14.65 9.84
CA THR A 10 -5.25 16.05 9.91
C THR A 10 -3.73 16.15 9.92
N ALA A 11 -3.03 15.17 10.52
CA ALA A 11 -1.57 15.16 10.51
C ALA A 11 -1.03 14.89 9.10
N PHE A 12 -1.62 13.92 8.37
CA PHE A 12 -1.21 13.58 7.02
C PHE A 12 -1.60 14.64 6.00
N ALA A 13 -2.78 15.29 6.16
CA ALA A 13 -3.17 16.44 5.36
C ALA A 13 -2.18 17.61 5.51
N LYS A 14 -1.71 17.90 6.73
CA LYS A 14 -0.65 18.90 6.95
C LYS A 14 0.69 18.46 6.35
N LEU A 15 1.01 17.18 6.42
CA LEU A 15 2.27 16.68 5.89
C LEU A 15 2.33 16.79 4.36
N ILE A 16 1.27 16.39 3.63
CA ILE A 16 1.26 16.53 2.17
C ILE A 16 1.25 17.99 1.73
N ALA A 17 0.63 18.88 2.49
CA ALA A 17 0.68 20.32 2.22
C ALA A 17 2.12 20.88 2.31
N GLN A 18 2.98 20.30 3.13
CA GLN A 18 4.39 20.70 3.25
C GLN A 18 5.28 20.01 2.21
N VAL A 19 5.07 18.72 1.96
CA VAL A 19 5.87 17.92 1.02
C VAL A 19 5.51 18.23 -0.43
N GLY A 20 4.23 18.44 -0.71
CA GLY A 20 3.65 18.64 -2.04
C GLY A 20 3.19 17.33 -2.70
N VAL A 21 2.09 17.42 -3.45
CA VAL A 21 1.47 16.27 -4.13
C VAL A 21 2.43 15.60 -5.11
N GLN A 22 3.14 16.39 -5.91
CA GLN A 22 4.08 15.90 -6.92
C GLN A 22 5.08 14.92 -6.33
N ARG A 23 5.80 15.35 -5.28
CA ARG A 23 6.84 14.55 -4.63
C ARG A 23 6.27 13.31 -3.95
N THR A 24 5.06 13.42 -3.39
CA THR A 24 4.37 12.30 -2.73
C THR A 24 3.99 11.23 -3.74
N VAL A 25 3.44 11.61 -4.90
CA VAL A 25 3.08 10.69 -5.98
C VAL A 25 4.32 10.03 -6.58
N ASP A 26 5.37 10.81 -6.87
CA ASP A 26 6.64 10.27 -7.38
C ASP A 26 7.25 9.24 -6.43
N MET A 27 7.18 9.49 -5.12
CA MET A 27 7.65 8.55 -4.12
C MET A 27 6.80 7.29 -4.05
N ALA A 28 5.48 7.40 -4.14
CA ALA A 28 4.58 6.25 -4.16
C ALA A 28 4.86 5.32 -5.36
N VAL A 29 5.06 5.90 -6.55
CA VAL A 29 5.48 5.14 -7.74
C VAL A 29 6.85 4.47 -7.51
N LYS A 30 7.83 5.19 -6.99
CA LYS A 30 9.17 4.64 -6.71
C LYS A 30 9.14 3.47 -5.74
N LEU A 31 8.33 3.55 -4.71
CA LEU A 31 8.23 2.51 -3.68
C LEU A 31 7.52 1.24 -4.17
N GLY A 32 6.71 1.29 -5.25
CA GLY A 32 6.11 0.09 -5.79
C GLY A 32 4.77 0.25 -6.50
N LEU A 33 4.10 1.42 -6.43
CA LEU A 33 2.84 1.65 -7.16
C LEU A 33 3.12 1.98 -8.64
N ARG A 34 3.74 1.03 -9.34
CA ARG A 34 4.28 1.23 -10.69
C ARG A 34 3.20 1.40 -11.75
N SER A 35 2.06 0.74 -11.58
CA SER A 35 0.93 0.91 -12.50
C SER A 35 0.43 2.35 -12.58
N TYR A 36 0.59 3.13 -11.52
CA TYR A 36 0.19 4.55 -11.52
C TYR A 36 0.90 5.39 -12.59
N ALA A 37 2.08 4.98 -13.03
CA ALA A 37 2.83 5.66 -14.09
C ALA A 37 2.51 5.14 -15.49
N LEU A 38 1.67 4.11 -15.64
CA LEU A 38 1.35 3.54 -16.95
C LEU A 38 0.32 4.42 -17.69
N PRO A 39 0.48 4.61 -19.01
CA PRO A 39 -0.49 5.34 -19.82
C PRO A 39 -1.90 4.74 -19.74
N GLY A 40 -2.91 5.60 -19.69
CA GLY A 40 -4.31 5.20 -19.69
C GLY A 40 -4.85 4.69 -18.36
N THR A 41 -4.08 4.75 -17.29
CA THR A 41 -4.54 4.32 -15.96
C THR A 41 -5.45 5.33 -15.27
N ALA A 42 -5.56 6.57 -15.80
CA ALA A 42 -6.49 7.58 -15.30
C ALA A 42 -7.90 7.50 -15.93
N ARG A 43 -8.23 6.50 -16.73
CA ARG A 43 -9.49 6.43 -17.49
C ARG A 43 -10.76 6.41 -16.64
N ASP A 44 -10.70 5.91 -15.44
CA ASP A 44 -11.84 5.93 -14.51
C ASP A 44 -12.19 7.35 -14.02
N TYR A 45 -11.24 8.28 -14.16
CA TYR A 45 -11.39 9.69 -13.77
C TYR A 45 -11.46 10.64 -14.99
N ASP A 46 -10.86 10.25 -16.10
CA ASP A 46 -10.81 11.01 -17.36
C ASP A 46 -10.84 10.03 -18.54
N PRO A 47 -12.03 9.56 -18.97
CA PRO A 47 -12.18 8.48 -19.96
C PRO A 47 -11.60 8.80 -21.35
N GLU A 48 -11.52 10.08 -21.73
CA GLU A 48 -10.99 10.53 -23.01
C GLU A 48 -9.45 10.62 -23.01
N SER A 49 -8.84 10.56 -21.82
CA SER A 49 -7.41 10.77 -21.64
C SER A 49 -6.63 9.45 -21.72
N ASN A 50 -5.44 9.50 -22.32
CA ASN A 50 -4.42 8.45 -22.21
C ASN A 50 -3.41 8.77 -21.10
N GLU A 51 -3.76 9.67 -20.20
CA GLU A 51 -2.91 10.10 -19.08
C GLU A 51 -2.67 8.96 -18.08
N SER A 52 -1.52 8.97 -17.44
CA SER A 52 -1.26 8.10 -16.30
C SER A 52 -1.99 8.61 -15.05
N LEU A 53 -2.34 7.71 -14.14
CA LEU A 53 -2.97 8.08 -12.88
C LEU A 53 -2.06 9.01 -12.05
N ALA A 54 -0.75 8.77 -12.07
CA ALA A 54 0.23 9.63 -11.42
C ALA A 54 0.19 11.06 -11.98
N ASP A 55 0.14 11.23 -13.30
CA ASP A 55 0.09 12.56 -13.92
C ASP A 55 -1.24 13.24 -13.69
N PHE A 56 -2.36 12.50 -13.73
CA PHE A 56 -3.67 13.01 -13.37
C PHE A 56 -3.69 13.58 -11.95
N VAL A 57 -3.25 12.81 -10.95
CA VAL A 57 -3.20 13.25 -9.53
C VAL A 57 -2.32 14.48 -9.36
N LYS A 58 -1.17 14.53 -10.03
CA LYS A 58 -0.26 15.68 -10.01
C LYS A 58 -0.88 16.90 -10.67
N ARG A 59 -1.47 16.75 -11.86
CA ARG A 59 -2.11 17.83 -12.62
C ARG A 59 -3.28 18.45 -11.86
N GLN A 60 -4.10 17.60 -11.21
CA GLN A 60 -5.21 18.03 -10.37
C GLN A 60 -4.77 18.56 -8.99
N ASN A 61 -3.50 18.41 -8.64
CA ASN A 61 -2.94 18.73 -7.32
C ASN A 61 -3.77 18.15 -6.17
N LEU A 62 -4.13 16.86 -6.28
CA LEU A 62 -5.02 16.18 -5.35
C LEU A 62 -4.36 15.94 -3.99
N GLY A 63 -4.48 16.88 -3.07
CA GLY A 63 -3.96 16.75 -1.70
C GLY A 63 -4.59 15.60 -0.90
N SER A 64 -5.82 15.17 -1.26
CA SER A 64 -6.47 13.98 -0.70
C SER A 64 -5.71 12.68 -0.98
N PHE A 65 -4.79 12.66 -1.93
CA PHE A 65 -3.97 11.48 -2.25
C PHE A 65 -3.32 10.86 -1.01
N THR A 66 -2.93 11.69 -0.03
CA THR A 66 -2.37 11.19 1.25
C THR A 66 -3.33 10.35 2.09
N LEU A 67 -4.63 10.41 1.82
CA LEU A 67 -5.69 9.67 2.52
C LEU A 67 -6.18 8.45 1.73
N GLY A 68 -5.59 8.17 0.55
CA GLY A 68 -5.84 6.97 -0.24
C GLY A 68 -7.20 6.92 -0.95
N PRO A 69 -7.69 8.01 -1.60
CA PRO A 69 -8.93 7.95 -2.37
C PRO A 69 -8.79 7.27 -3.73
N ILE A 70 -7.57 6.91 -4.10
CA ILE A 70 -7.23 6.28 -5.38
C ILE A 70 -7.05 4.79 -5.16
N GLU A 71 -7.60 3.99 -6.05
CA GLU A 71 -7.52 2.54 -6.00
C GLU A 71 -6.07 2.07 -6.17
N VAL A 72 -5.71 1.03 -5.42
CA VAL A 72 -4.40 0.37 -5.51
C VAL A 72 -4.60 -1.15 -5.48
N ASN A 73 -3.84 -1.88 -6.27
CA ASN A 73 -3.90 -3.33 -6.20
C ASN A 73 -3.06 -3.88 -5.03
N ALA A 74 -3.51 -5.02 -4.47
CA ALA A 74 -2.88 -5.60 -3.28
C ALA A 74 -1.44 -6.05 -3.54
N LEU A 75 -1.11 -6.50 -4.76
CA LEU A 75 0.24 -6.93 -5.12
C LEU A 75 1.22 -5.75 -5.08
N GLU A 76 0.88 -4.63 -5.70
CA GLU A 76 1.73 -3.44 -5.67
C GLU A 76 1.84 -2.84 -4.26
N LEU A 77 0.75 -2.84 -3.49
CA LEU A 77 0.81 -2.37 -2.11
C LEU A 77 1.70 -3.29 -1.24
N SER A 78 1.62 -4.61 -1.41
CA SER A 78 2.54 -5.53 -0.72
C SER A 78 3.99 -5.32 -1.15
N ASN A 79 4.21 -5.00 -2.43
CA ASN A 79 5.54 -4.68 -2.95
C ASN A 79 6.12 -3.39 -2.34
N VAL A 80 5.29 -2.38 -2.04
CA VAL A 80 5.73 -1.22 -1.23
C VAL A 80 6.26 -1.67 0.13
N GLY A 81 5.57 -2.58 0.81
CA GLY A 81 6.04 -3.17 2.07
C GLY A 81 7.35 -3.94 1.89
N ALA A 82 7.47 -4.74 0.83
CA ALA A 82 8.69 -5.47 0.49
C ALA A 82 9.87 -4.53 0.21
N THR A 83 9.63 -3.41 -0.49
CA THR A 83 10.64 -2.37 -0.74
C THR A 83 11.17 -1.78 0.57
N LEU A 84 10.29 -1.48 1.52
CA LEU A 84 10.70 -0.97 2.83
C LEU A 84 11.44 -2.04 3.65
N ALA A 85 10.96 -3.29 3.64
CA ALA A 85 11.56 -4.41 4.35
C ALA A 85 12.98 -4.75 3.84
N SER A 86 13.24 -4.55 2.54
CA SER A 86 14.53 -4.81 1.89
C SER A 86 15.52 -3.62 1.98
N GLY A 87 15.30 -2.66 2.90
CA GLY A 87 16.16 -1.50 3.01
C GLY A 87 16.01 -0.51 1.84
N GLY A 88 14.83 -0.42 1.27
CA GLY A 88 14.52 0.53 0.20
C GLY A 88 14.84 0.04 -1.21
N THR A 89 15.14 -1.24 -1.39
CA THR A 89 15.36 -1.87 -2.69
C THR A 89 14.03 -2.38 -3.25
N TRP A 90 13.57 -1.78 -4.33
CA TRP A 90 12.42 -2.28 -5.07
C TRP A 90 12.84 -3.38 -6.04
N CYS A 91 12.08 -4.47 -6.06
CA CYS A 91 12.22 -5.53 -7.07
C CYS A 91 10.86 -5.77 -7.75
N PRO A 92 10.83 -6.04 -9.06
CA PRO A 92 9.58 -6.39 -9.73
C PRO A 92 9.03 -7.70 -9.14
N PRO A 93 7.72 -7.78 -8.86
CA PRO A 93 7.11 -9.02 -8.43
C PRO A 93 7.29 -10.11 -9.48
N ASN A 94 7.87 -11.23 -9.11
CA ASN A 94 8.08 -12.36 -10.02
C ASN A 94 7.50 -13.64 -9.41
N PRO A 95 6.37 -14.17 -9.94
CA PRO A 95 5.78 -15.42 -9.47
C PRO A 95 6.45 -16.68 -10.05
N ILE A 96 7.42 -16.51 -10.97
CA ILE A 96 8.07 -17.60 -11.68
C ILE A 96 9.34 -17.99 -10.93
N ALA A 97 9.38 -19.19 -10.36
CA ALA A 97 10.55 -19.73 -9.70
C ALA A 97 11.55 -20.33 -10.72
N GLU A 98 11.03 -21.04 -11.72
CA GLU A 98 11.82 -21.74 -12.72
C GLU A 98 11.02 -21.88 -14.02
N VAL A 99 11.71 -21.86 -15.14
CA VAL A 99 11.18 -22.24 -16.45
C VAL A 99 11.98 -23.39 -16.99
N ILE A 100 11.31 -24.47 -17.37
CA ILE A 100 11.92 -25.63 -17.99
C ILE A 100 11.38 -25.84 -19.42
N ASP A 101 12.20 -26.31 -20.32
CA ASP A 101 11.80 -26.68 -21.69
C ASP A 101 11.07 -28.01 -21.71
N ARG A 102 10.61 -28.43 -22.92
CA ARG A 102 9.95 -29.74 -23.13
C ARG A 102 10.82 -30.95 -22.85
N ASN A 103 12.16 -30.79 -22.75
CA ASN A 103 13.12 -31.85 -22.48
C ASN A 103 13.50 -31.93 -21.00
N GLY A 104 12.95 -31.01 -20.18
CA GLY A 104 13.26 -30.91 -18.77
C GLY A 104 14.47 -30.02 -18.43
N GLU A 105 15.02 -29.30 -19.42
CA GLU A 105 16.19 -28.44 -19.22
C GLU A 105 15.79 -27.03 -18.80
N PRO A 106 16.54 -26.41 -17.85
CA PRO A 106 16.28 -25.02 -17.41
C PRO A 106 16.42 -24.02 -18.56
N VAL A 107 15.45 -23.12 -18.69
CA VAL A 107 15.48 -22.01 -19.65
C VAL A 107 15.74 -20.69 -18.91
N SER A 108 16.81 -20.01 -19.31
CA SER A 108 17.08 -18.66 -18.79
C SER A 108 16.05 -17.67 -19.32
N VAL A 109 15.36 -16.99 -18.39
CA VAL A 109 14.46 -15.87 -18.70
C VAL A 109 15.07 -14.59 -18.21
N THR A 110 14.95 -13.52 -19.02
CA THR A 110 15.37 -12.18 -18.59
C THR A 110 14.33 -11.63 -17.61
N THR A 111 14.77 -11.30 -16.41
CA THR A 111 13.95 -10.59 -15.42
C THR A 111 14.44 -9.15 -15.30
N GLU A 112 13.53 -8.22 -14.99
CA GLU A 112 13.92 -6.86 -14.64
C GLU A 112 14.79 -6.87 -13.37
N THR A 113 15.75 -5.97 -13.32
CA THR A 113 16.65 -5.84 -12.17
C THR A 113 16.02 -5.04 -11.05
N CYS A 114 16.36 -5.39 -9.81
CA CYS A 114 16.00 -4.57 -8.65
C CYS A 114 16.72 -3.21 -8.70
N GLU A 115 16.10 -2.20 -8.11
CA GLU A 115 16.68 -0.85 -8.00
C GLU A 115 16.56 -0.30 -6.58
N GLN A 116 17.51 0.53 -6.16
CA GLN A 116 17.43 1.26 -4.90
C GLN A 116 16.43 2.41 -5.03
N ALA A 117 15.19 2.22 -4.61
CA ALA A 117 14.12 3.21 -4.69
C ALA A 117 14.32 4.37 -3.70
N VAL A 118 14.76 4.05 -2.48
CA VAL A 118 15.07 5.05 -1.44
C VAL A 118 16.31 4.61 -0.66
N PRO A 119 17.06 5.54 -0.03
CA PRO A 119 18.20 5.19 0.81
C PRO A 119 17.81 4.24 1.94
N GLU A 120 18.68 3.27 2.24
CA GLU A 120 18.43 2.24 3.27
C GLU A 120 18.06 2.85 4.63
N GLY A 121 18.78 3.88 5.08
CA GLY A 121 18.51 4.55 6.35
C GLY A 121 17.10 5.19 6.40
N LEU A 122 16.59 5.67 5.26
CA LEU A 122 15.23 6.21 5.18
C LEU A 122 14.18 5.08 5.25
N ALA A 123 14.39 3.99 4.51
CA ALA A 123 13.50 2.81 4.54
C ALA A 123 13.41 2.23 5.97
N ASN A 124 14.56 2.03 6.62
CA ASN A 124 14.63 1.50 7.99
C ASN A 124 13.98 2.45 9.00
N THR A 125 14.14 3.76 8.83
CA THR A 125 13.47 4.76 9.69
C THR A 125 11.97 4.71 9.54
N LEU A 126 11.45 4.59 8.31
CA LEU A 126 10.02 4.49 8.06
C LEU A 126 9.46 3.16 8.57
N ALA A 127 10.14 2.04 8.32
CA ALA A 127 9.75 0.73 8.86
C ALA A 127 9.64 0.77 10.40
N ASN A 128 10.65 1.31 11.07
CA ASN A 128 10.58 1.49 12.52
C ASN A 128 9.45 2.44 12.96
N ALA A 129 9.17 3.49 12.21
CA ALA A 129 8.06 4.39 12.51
C ALA A 129 6.67 3.71 12.35
N MET A 130 6.57 2.68 11.52
CA MET A 130 5.36 1.88 11.27
C MET A 130 5.19 0.68 12.24
N SER A 131 6.13 0.45 13.17
CA SER A 131 6.16 -0.75 14.04
C SER A 131 5.19 -0.71 15.22
N LYS A 132 4.31 0.29 15.30
CA LYS A 132 3.37 0.44 16.44
C LYS A 132 1.90 0.32 16.04
N ASP A 133 1.59 -0.02 14.80
CA ASP A 133 0.20 -0.05 14.34
C ASP A 133 -0.57 -1.24 14.95
N ASP A 134 0.11 -2.34 15.23
CA ASP A 134 -0.43 -3.58 15.82
C ASP A 134 -0.34 -3.66 17.34
N THR A 135 0.11 -2.60 18.00
CA THR A 135 0.32 -2.59 19.46
C THR A 135 -0.20 -1.33 20.13
N GLY A 136 -0.51 -1.40 21.42
CA GLY A 136 -0.87 -0.25 22.25
C GLY A 136 -2.11 0.48 21.72
N ALA A 137 -1.96 1.73 21.29
CA ALA A 137 -3.01 2.57 20.74
C ALA A 137 -3.06 2.52 19.19
N GLY A 138 -2.35 1.59 18.58
CA GLY A 138 -2.33 1.41 17.13
C GLY A 138 -3.67 0.92 16.58
N THR A 139 -3.98 1.30 15.34
CA THR A 139 -5.28 1.01 14.74
C THR A 139 -5.49 -0.48 14.43
N ALA A 140 -4.42 -1.27 14.31
CA ALA A 140 -4.48 -2.72 14.13
C ALA A 140 -4.36 -3.51 15.46
N ALA A 141 -4.15 -2.85 16.61
CA ALA A 141 -3.85 -3.53 17.89
C ALA A 141 -4.96 -4.49 18.32
N GLY A 142 -6.24 -4.10 18.17
CA GLY A 142 -7.38 -4.95 18.49
C GLY A 142 -7.43 -6.21 17.62
N ALA A 143 -7.21 -6.08 16.32
CA ALA A 143 -7.18 -7.20 15.38
C ALA A 143 -6.00 -8.13 15.66
N ALA A 144 -4.80 -7.59 15.86
CA ALA A 144 -3.61 -8.36 16.20
C ALA A 144 -3.82 -9.19 17.50
N GLY A 145 -4.35 -8.54 18.55
CA GLY A 145 -4.68 -9.20 19.80
C GLY A 145 -5.72 -10.32 19.65
N SER A 146 -6.73 -10.13 18.81
CA SER A 146 -7.81 -11.13 18.61
C SER A 146 -7.33 -12.43 17.96
N VAL A 147 -6.24 -12.36 17.17
CA VAL A 147 -5.63 -13.53 16.52
C VAL A 147 -4.34 -14.01 17.22
N GLY A 148 -4.00 -13.42 18.36
CA GLY A 148 -2.81 -13.78 19.11
C GLY A 148 -1.50 -13.42 18.41
N TRP A 149 -1.49 -12.42 17.53
CA TRP A 149 -0.28 -11.97 16.87
C TRP A 149 0.66 -11.30 17.88
N SER A 150 1.91 -11.76 17.89
CA SER A 150 2.93 -11.26 18.83
C SER A 150 4.32 -11.09 18.21
N LEU A 151 4.44 -11.36 16.91
CA LEU A 151 5.70 -11.19 16.19
C LEU A 151 5.92 -9.71 15.82
N PRO A 152 7.17 -9.22 15.85
CA PRO A 152 7.47 -7.88 15.39
C PRO A 152 7.10 -7.70 13.91
N MET A 153 6.32 -6.66 13.60
CA MET A 153 6.05 -6.25 12.24
C MET A 153 5.97 -4.72 12.13
N SER A 154 6.01 -4.24 10.90
CA SER A 154 5.66 -2.87 10.56
C SER A 154 4.38 -2.90 9.73
N GLY A 155 3.47 -1.99 9.96
CA GLY A 155 2.19 -2.03 9.25
C GLY A 155 1.47 -0.70 9.24
N LYS A 156 0.40 -0.67 8.45
CA LYS A 156 -0.52 0.46 8.36
C LYS A 156 -1.90 -0.02 7.94
N THR A 157 -2.89 0.37 8.72
CA THR A 157 -4.30 0.22 8.36
C THR A 157 -4.77 1.30 7.40
N GLY A 158 -5.80 1.01 6.63
CA GLY A 158 -6.58 1.96 5.86
C GLY A 158 -8.07 1.69 6.03
N THR A 159 -8.88 2.74 6.13
CA THR A 159 -10.34 2.63 6.21
C THR A 159 -10.95 3.78 5.40
N THR A 160 -11.89 3.46 4.52
CA THR A 160 -12.60 4.47 3.73
C THR A 160 -13.74 5.12 4.52
N GLU A 161 -14.25 6.23 3.99
CA GLU A 161 -15.44 6.90 4.51
C GLU A 161 -16.61 5.91 4.67
N ALA A 162 -17.35 6.07 5.75
CA ALA A 162 -18.45 5.18 6.13
C ALA A 162 -18.04 3.69 6.26
N ASN A 163 -16.77 3.39 6.50
CA ASN A 163 -16.26 2.02 6.65
C ASN A 163 -16.66 1.07 5.49
N ARG A 164 -16.67 1.55 4.25
CA ARG A 164 -17.04 0.75 3.08
C ARG A 164 -15.94 -0.19 2.63
N SER A 165 -14.69 0.13 2.95
CA SER A 165 -13.57 -0.79 2.79
C SER A 165 -12.58 -0.65 3.93
N SER A 166 -11.84 -1.72 4.17
CA SER A 166 -10.73 -1.76 5.10
C SER A 166 -9.54 -2.42 4.44
N ALA A 167 -8.36 -1.88 4.71
CA ALA A 167 -7.11 -2.37 4.17
C ALA A 167 -6.06 -2.51 5.25
N PHE A 168 -5.12 -3.40 5.04
CA PHE A 168 -3.93 -3.51 5.87
C PHE A 168 -2.71 -3.83 5.01
N LEU A 169 -1.66 -3.07 5.17
CA LEU A 169 -0.31 -3.40 4.72
C LEU A 169 0.52 -3.79 5.94
N GLY A 170 1.10 -4.98 5.93
CA GLY A 170 2.02 -5.43 6.97
C GLY A 170 3.27 -6.06 6.36
N PHE A 171 4.41 -5.88 7.01
CA PHE A 171 5.66 -6.52 6.59
C PHE A 171 6.58 -6.80 7.77
N THR A 172 7.36 -7.85 7.60
CA THR A 172 8.45 -8.26 8.49
C THR A 172 9.76 -8.22 7.71
N ASN A 173 10.84 -8.72 8.27
CA ASN A 173 12.10 -8.89 7.56
C ASN A 173 12.11 -10.04 6.52
N GLN A 174 11.01 -10.80 6.39
CA GLN A 174 10.92 -11.97 5.50
C GLN A 174 9.70 -11.92 4.58
N TYR A 175 8.63 -11.27 4.99
CA TYR A 175 7.34 -11.27 4.30
C TYR A 175 6.75 -9.88 4.24
N ALA A 176 6.07 -9.57 3.15
CA ALA A 176 5.19 -8.43 3.02
C ALA A 176 3.84 -8.89 2.46
N ALA A 177 2.76 -8.36 3.00
CA ALA A 177 1.41 -8.69 2.59
C ALA A 177 0.51 -7.46 2.64
N ALA A 178 -0.43 -7.40 1.70
CA ALA A 178 -1.52 -6.44 1.75
C ALA A 178 -2.85 -7.18 1.63
N SER A 179 -3.85 -6.71 2.37
CA SER A 179 -5.20 -7.26 2.33
C SER A 179 -6.24 -6.15 2.21
N TYR A 180 -7.34 -6.46 1.54
CA TYR A 180 -8.51 -5.58 1.42
C TYR A 180 -9.77 -6.35 1.74
N ILE A 181 -10.70 -5.68 2.40
CA ILE A 181 -12.08 -6.13 2.59
C ILE A 181 -12.99 -5.02 2.10
N TYR A 182 -13.90 -5.34 1.22
CA TYR A 182 -14.87 -4.40 0.66
C TYR A 182 -16.08 -5.16 0.11
N ASP A 183 -17.17 -4.44 -0.11
CA ASP A 183 -18.34 -4.93 -0.83
C ASP A 183 -18.20 -4.52 -2.30
N ASP A 184 -18.11 -5.47 -3.22
CA ASP A 184 -17.94 -5.27 -4.66
C ASP A 184 -19.24 -5.06 -5.42
N SER A 185 -20.36 -4.92 -4.71
CA SER A 185 -21.66 -4.62 -5.31
C SER A 185 -21.71 -3.22 -5.93
N THR A 186 -22.65 -2.99 -6.83
CA THR A 186 -22.88 -1.67 -7.45
C THR A 186 -23.32 -0.59 -6.46
N ASN A 187 -23.76 -0.98 -5.27
CA ASN A 187 -24.10 -0.08 -4.16
C ASN A 187 -23.46 -0.61 -2.88
N PRO A 188 -22.15 -0.36 -2.66
CA PRO A 188 -21.39 -0.95 -1.57
C PRO A 188 -21.98 -0.64 -0.19
N SER A 189 -22.16 -1.67 0.61
CA SER A 189 -22.59 -1.58 2.00
C SER A 189 -21.41 -1.22 2.92
N GLU A 190 -21.74 -0.64 4.06
CA GLU A 190 -20.75 -0.44 5.14
C GLU A 190 -20.35 -1.79 5.75
N LEU A 191 -19.07 -2.05 5.93
CA LEU A 191 -18.55 -3.29 6.53
C LEU A 191 -19.04 -3.51 7.96
N CYS A 192 -19.34 -2.40 8.67
CA CYS A 192 -19.78 -2.43 10.06
C CYS A 192 -21.27 -2.66 10.23
N SER A 193 -22.05 -2.55 9.15
CA SER A 193 -23.52 -2.74 9.19
C SER A 193 -23.92 -4.21 8.98
N LEU A 194 -25.19 -4.53 9.31
CA LEU A 194 -25.76 -5.82 8.96
C LEU A 194 -25.97 -5.92 7.43
N PRO A 195 -25.76 -7.09 6.82
CA PRO A 195 -25.40 -8.38 7.45
C PRO A 195 -23.93 -8.62 7.67
N LEU A 196 -23.05 -7.76 7.14
CA LEU A 196 -21.60 -8.02 7.08
C LEU A 196 -20.93 -8.03 8.46
N ARG A 197 -21.23 -7.06 9.33
CA ARG A 197 -20.67 -6.92 10.68
C ARG A 197 -19.17 -7.21 10.78
N GLN A 198 -18.39 -6.70 9.83
CA GLN A 198 -16.95 -6.97 9.77
C GLN A 198 -16.12 -6.08 10.71
N CYS A 199 -16.77 -5.13 11.40
CA CYS A 199 -16.11 -4.30 12.38
C CYS A 199 -16.16 -4.97 13.74
N GLY A 200 -15.00 -5.16 14.35
CA GLY A 200 -14.92 -5.47 15.77
C GLY A 200 -15.42 -4.30 16.61
N SER A 201 -15.84 -4.59 17.82
CA SER A 201 -16.07 -3.55 18.83
C SER A 201 -14.70 -2.94 19.15
N GLY A 202 -14.35 -1.83 18.48
CA GLY A 202 -13.21 -1.00 18.82
C GLY A 202 -13.50 -0.15 20.05
#